data_0d84dd220af7967148b46fa7031d404f
#
_entry.id   0d84dd220af7967148b46fa7031d404f
#
_cell.length_a   1.000
_cell.length_b   1.000
_cell.length_c   1.000
_cell.angle_alpha   90.00
_cell.angle_beta   90.00
_cell.angle_gamma   90.00
#
_symmetry.space_group_name_H-M   'P 1'
#
loop_
_entity.id
_entity.type
_entity.pdbx_description
1 polymer ?
#
loop_
_entity_poly.entity_id
_entity_poly.type
_entity_poly.pdbx_seq_one_letter_code
_entity_poly.pdbx_strand_id
1 'polypeptide(L)'
;EAYRAGEIPIGAVVFLSRQEEDILQNAREEMDLVVLLRDLCLQYPQVMFHTDVPEGHALVTANFYLLRIAFQNVIDNARKYSKGQVDVSLSIRENAPVIEVKDYGIGIPEEEIQHIFHSFYRASNTREYAGQGIGLSLSMKIVSVYGGKIAIESQVESYTKVTMTFTPAGELE
;
A
#
# COMPACT_ATOMS: atom_id res chain seq x y z
N GLU A 1 5.42 -16.04 13.64
CA GLU A 1 6.02 -16.41 12.36
C GLU A 1 6.44 -15.16 11.60
N ALA A 2 7.67 -15.14 11.08
CA ALA A 2 8.16 -13.94 10.40
C ALA A 2 7.36 -13.68 9.13
N TYR A 3 6.84 -12.47 9.00
CA TYR A 3 6.17 -12.03 7.79
C TYR A 3 7.18 -11.96 6.64
N ARG A 4 6.88 -12.61 5.54
CA ARG A 4 7.72 -12.58 4.34
C ARG A 4 7.24 -11.49 3.39
N ALA A 5 8.17 -10.80 2.74
CA ALA A 5 7.86 -9.79 1.76
C ALA A 5 6.92 -10.35 0.68
N GLY A 6 5.82 -9.66 0.44
CA GLY A 6 4.82 -10.07 -0.54
C GLY A 6 3.87 -11.19 -0.09
N GLU A 7 4.03 -11.69 1.15
CA GLU A 7 3.13 -12.67 1.73
C GLU A 7 2.29 -12.04 2.83
N ILE A 8 1.05 -12.48 2.95
CA ILE A 8 0.14 -12.02 3.99
C ILE A 8 -0.33 -13.21 4.79
N PRO A 9 -0.33 -13.11 6.14
CA PRO A 9 -0.90 -14.18 6.96
C PRO A 9 -2.35 -14.46 6.57
N ILE A 10 -2.72 -15.73 6.48
CA ILE A 10 -4.09 -16.14 6.17
C ILE A 10 -5.10 -15.48 7.11
N GLY A 11 -4.74 -15.31 8.37
CA GLY A 11 -5.57 -14.60 9.34
C GLY A 11 -5.88 -13.17 8.96
N ALA A 12 -4.97 -12.47 8.30
CA ALA A 12 -5.21 -11.10 7.83
C ALA A 12 -6.21 -11.08 6.67
N VAL A 13 -6.21 -12.10 5.81
CA VAL A 13 -7.19 -12.23 4.72
C VAL A 13 -8.59 -12.50 5.28
N VAL A 14 -8.69 -13.42 6.24
CA VAL A 14 -9.95 -13.74 6.94
C VAL A 14 -10.48 -12.51 7.68
N PHE A 15 -9.57 -11.70 8.26
CA PHE A 15 -9.91 -10.50 9.01
C PHE A 15 -10.70 -9.48 8.19
N LEU A 16 -10.64 -9.56 6.87
CA LEU A 16 -11.38 -8.68 5.97
C LEU A 16 -12.68 -9.32 5.45
N SER A 17 -13.25 -10.29 6.18
CA SER A 17 -14.61 -10.76 5.91
C SER A 17 -15.61 -9.61 6.14
N ARG A 18 -16.82 -9.75 5.59
CA ARG A 18 -17.85 -8.69 5.70
C ARG A 18 -18.13 -8.28 7.15
N GLN A 19 -18.23 -9.25 8.08
CA GLN A 19 -18.49 -8.95 9.48
C GLN A 19 -17.33 -8.22 10.12
N GLU A 20 -16.11 -8.60 9.77
CA GLU A 20 -14.91 -7.98 10.30
C GLU A 20 -14.71 -6.59 9.71
N GLU A 21 -15.08 -6.36 8.44
CA GLU A 21 -15.10 -5.02 7.86
C GLU A 21 -16.01 -4.08 8.67
N ASP A 22 -17.20 -4.55 9.06
CA ASP A 22 -18.12 -3.75 9.87
C ASP A 22 -17.53 -3.41 11.24
N ILE A 23 -16.86 -4.36 11.89
CA ILE A 23 -16.17 -4.12 13.15
C ILE A 23 -15.07 -3.08 12.98
N LEU A 24 -14.28 -3.19 11.92
CA LEU A 24 -13.19 -2.27 11.62
C LEU A 24 -13.67 -0.87 11.26
N GLN A 25 -14.80 -0.75 10.61
CA GLN A 25 -15.44 0.55 10.36
C GLN A 25 -15.74 1.30 11.66
N ASN A 26 -16.00 0.56 12.75
CA ASN A 26 -16.27 1.15 14.05
C ASN A 26 -15.02 1.35 14.91
N ALA A 27 -13.90 0.72 14.57
CA ALA A 27 -12.63 0.81 15.30
C ALA A 27 -11.65 1.77 14.63
N ARG A 28 -12.13 2.93 14.24
CA ARG A 28 -11.34 3.96 13.55
C ARG A 28 -10.79 4.97 14.53
N GLU A 29 -9.61 5.48 14.20
CA GLU A 29 -9.00 6.61 14.89
C GLU A 29 -8.39 7.56 13.88
N GLU A 30 -8.29 8.83 14.24
CA GLU A 30 -7.59 9.80 13.41
C GLU A 30 -6.08 9.60 13.56
N MET A 31 -5.38 9.60 12.43
CA MET A 31 -3.94 9.41 12.43
C MET A 31 -3.26 10.27 11.37
N ASP A 32 -2.00 10.59 11.62
CA ASP A 32 -1.18 11.41 10.75
C ASP A 32 -0.34 10.51 9.83
N LEU A 33 -0.60 10.61 8.54
CA LEU A 33 0.12 9.82 7.55
C LEU A 33 1.60 10.20 7.45
N VAL A 34 1.96 11.46 7.75
CA VAL A 34 3.37 11.87 7.76
C VAL A 34 4.15 11.05 8.80
N VAL A 35 3.61 10.94 10.00
CA VAL A 35 4.24 10.19 11.09
C VAL A 35 4.26 8.70 10.79
N LEU A 36 3.13 8.14 10.36
CA LEU A 36 3.02 6.72 10.08
C LEU A 36 4.00 6.27 8.99
N LEU A 37 4.05 7.00 7.87
CA LEU A 37 4.91 6.63 6.75
C LEU A 37 6.38 6.85 7.06
N ARG A 38 6.73 7.94 7.75
CA ARG A 38 8.10 8.19 8.16
C ARG A 38 8.61 7.05 9.04
N ASP A 39 7.86 6.68 10.05
CA ASP A 39 8.24 5.63 10.99
C ASP A 39 8.33 4.26 10.30
N LEU A 40 7.39 3.97 9.40
CA LEU A 40 7.41 2.72 8.65
C LEU A 40 8.63 2.64 7.71
N CYS A 41 8.91 3.70 6.97
CA CYS A 41 10.01 3.72 6.01
C CYS A 41 11.39 3.63 6.70
N LEU A 42 11.52 4.13 7.92
CA LEU A 42 12.76 4.04 8.68
C LEU A 42 13.19 2.58 8.96
N GLN A 43 12.27 1.64 8.90
CA GLN A 43 12.57 0.22 9.12
C GLN A 43 13.27 -0.44 7.93
N TYR A 44 13.33 0.24 6.78
CA TYR A 44 13.84 -0.32 5.54
C TYR A 44 14.99 0.54 4.99
N PRO A 45 16.24 0.03 4.99
CA PRO A 45 17.39 0.83 4.55
C PRO A 45 17.33 1.34 3.12
N GLN A 46 16.67 0.61 2.21
CA GLN A 46 16.59 0.97 0.80
C GLN A 46 15.38 1.85 0.47
N VAL A 47 14.54 2.14 1.46
CA VAL A 47 13.31 2.94 1.25
C VAL A 47 13.57 4.38 1.67
N MET A 48 13.34 5.30 0.75
CA MET A 48 13.47 6.74 1.00
C MET A 48 12.10 7.38 1.07
N PHE A 49 11.82 8.07 2.17
CA PHE A 49 10.56 8.79 2.35
C PHE A 49 10.73 10.26 2.01
N HIS A 50 9.86 10.78 1.15
CA HIS A 50 9.87 12.16 0.67
C HIS A 50 8.53 12.81 0.93
N THR A 51 8.52 13.92 1.64
CA THR A 51 7.32 14.73 1.79
C THR A 51 7.68 16.17 2.15
N ASP A 52 6.87 17.10 1.64
CA ASP A 52 6.87 18.50 2.08
C ASP A 52 5.61 18.83 2.88
N VAL A 53 4.78 17.81 3.16
CA VAL A 53 3.57 17.97 3.97
C VAL A 53 3.96 18.03 5.45
N PRO A 54 3.59 19.11 6.17
CA PRO A 54 3.87 19.20 7.60
C PRO A 54 3.09 18.17 8.41
N GLU A 55 3.63 17.77 9.55
CA GLU A 55 2.88 16.95 10.51
C GLU A 55 1.54 17.61 10.85
N GLY A 56 0.50 16.82 10.96
CA GLY A 56 -0.85 17.30 11.25
C GLY A 56 -1.64 17.73 10.02
N HIS A 57 -1.04 17.71 8.83
CA HIS A 57 -1.70 18.17 7.60
C HIS A 57 -2.10 17.04 6.64
N ALA A 58 -1.82 15.78 6.99
CA ALA A 58 -2.26 14.62 6.23
C ALA A 58 -2.96 13.61 7.17
N LEU A 59 -4.12 14.04 7.70
CA LEU A 59 -4.89 13.24 8.65
C LEU A 59 -5.91 12.37 7.91
N VAL A 60 -6.00 11.11 8.33
CA VAL A 60 -7.01 10.17 7.86
C VAL A 60 -7.61 9.46 9.06
N THR A 61 -8.83 8.94 8.89
CA THR A 61 -9.52 8.16 9.92
C THR A 61 -9.57 6.71 9.50
N ALA A 62 -8.87 5.84 10.24
CA ALA A 62 -8.73 4.43 9.89
C ALA A 62 -8.31 3.61 11.11
N ASN A 63 -8.27 2.30 10.96
CA ASN A 63 -7.61 1.44 11.94
C ASN A 63 -6.10 1.45 11.67
N PHE A 64 -5.32 1.81 12.68
CA PHE A 64 -3.87 1.94 12.57
C PHE A 64 -3.19 0.68 12.05
N TYR A 65 -3.54 -0.47 12.60
CA TYR A 65 -2.88 -1.73 12.23
C TYR A 65 -3.17 -2.14 10.80
N LEU A 66 -4.39 -1.97 10.36
CA LEU A 66 -4.76 -2.31 8.98
C LEU A 66 -4.11 -1.38 7.98
N LEU A 67 -4.11 -0.08 8.25
CA LEU A 67 -3.51 0.88 7.34
C LEU A 67 -2.01 0.63 7.23
N ARG A 68 -1.36 0.33 8.35
CA ARG A 68 0.05 -0.06 8.36
C ARG A 68 0.31 -1.32 7.53
N ILE A 69 -0.54 -2.34 7.64
CA ILE A 69 -0.43 -3.56 6.84
C ILE A 69 -0.55 -3.22 5.35
N ALA A 70 -1.50 -2.37 4.97
CA ALA A 70 -1.68 -1.99 3.57
C ALA A 70 -0.43 -1.33 3.00
N PHE A 71 0.15 -0.36 3.71
CA PHE A 71 1.37 0.30 3.28
C PHE A 71 2.58 -0.64 3.27
N GLN A 72 2.70 -1.47 4.30
CA GLN A 72 3.79 -2.43 4.41
C GLN A 72 3.80 -3.41 3.24
N ASN A 73 2.62 -3.90 2.85
CA ASN A 73 2.50 -4.82 1.71
C ASN A 73 2.94 -4.16 0.40
N VAL A 74 2.54 -2.92 0.17
CA VAL A 74 2.94 -2.18 -1.04
C VAL A 74 4.46 -1.93 -1.04
N ILE A 75 5.02 -1.53 0.10
CA ILE A 75 6.45 -1.31 0.24
C ILE A 75 7.23 -2.61 0.08
N ASP A 76 6.77 -3.69 0.69
CA ASP A 76 7.42 -5.01 0.58
C ASP A 76 7.44 -5.51 -0.87
N ASN A 77 6.34 -5.32 -1.61
CA ASN A 77 6.31 -5.64 -3.03
C ASN A 77 7.32 -4.81 -3.81
N ALA A 78 7.37 -3.50 -3.56
CA ALA A 78 8.32 -2.62 -4.23
C ALA A 78 9.76 -3.04 -3.96
N ARG A 79 10.09 -3.36 -2.72
CA ARG A 79 11.43 -3.83 -2.33
C ARG A 79 11.81 -5.14 -2.99
N LYS A 80 10.85 -6.06 -3.05
CA LYS A 80 11.06 -7.41 -3.59
C LYS A 80 11.41 -7.41 -5.07
N TYR A 81 10.77 -6.54 -5.84
CA TYR A 81 10.97 -6.50 -7.29
C TYR A 81 11.88 -5.37 -7.76
N SER A 82 12.34 -4.53 -6.84
CA SER A 82 13.22 -3.41 -7.15
C SER A 82 14.66 -3.90 -7.36
N LYS A 83 15.39 -3.17 -8.18
CA LYS A 83 16.84 -3.36 -8.37
C LYS A 83 17.68 -2.45 -7.46
N GLY A 84 17.06 -1.79 -6.49
CA GLY A 84 17.75 -0.88 -5.59
C GLY A 84 16.79 -0.08 -4.73
N GLN A 85 16.89 1.24 -4.80
CA GLN A 85 16.10 2.14 -3.98
C GLN A 85 14.62 2.08 -4.30
N VAL A 86 13.80 2.23 -3.26
CA VAL A 86 12.36 2.43 -3.36
C VAL A 86 12.04 3.83 -2.83
N ASP A 87 11.26 4.60 -3.58
CA ASP A 87 10.83 5.94 -3.19
C ASP A 87 9.38 5.91 -2.73
N VAL A 88 9.15 6.39 -1.50
CA VAL A 88 7.80 6.59 -0.95
C VAL A 88 7.61 8.09 -0.80
N SER A 89 6.56 8.64 -1.41
CA SER A 89 6.25 10.06 -1.30
C SER A 89 4.83 10.28 -0.80
N LEU A 90 4.64 11.36 -0.05
CA LEU A 90 3.34 11.82 0.42
C LEU A 90 3.15 13.26 -0.03
N SER A 91 2.01 13.52 -0.66
CA SER A 91 1.62 14.86 -1.10
C SER A 91 0.13 15.07 -0.84
N ILE A 92 -0.31 16.32 -0.96
CA ILE A 92 -1.73 16.66 -0.91
C ILE A 92 -2.13 17.14 -2.31
N ARG A 93 -3.14 16.50 -2.89
CA ARG A 93 -3.70 16.91 -4.19
C ARG A 93 -5.21 17.05 -4.03
N GLU A 94 -5.75 18.22 -4.35
CA GLU A 94 -7.18 18.50 -4.21
C GLU A 94 -7.69 18.17 -2.80
N ASN A 95 -6.93 18.56 -1.78
CA ASN A 95 -7.18 18.32 -0.36
C ASN A 95 -7.07 16.84 0.07
N ALA A 96 -6.73 15.92 -0.82
CA ALA A 96 -6.62 14.51 -0.50
C ALA A 96 -5.16 14.10 -0.32
N PRO A 97 -4.83 13.34 0.73
CA PRO A 97 -3.50 12.74 0.85
C PRO A 97 -3.28 11.72 -0.26
N VAL A 98 -2.14 11.83 -0.92
CA VAL A 98 -1.72 10.93 -2.00
C VAL A 98 -0.36 10.33 -1.65
N ILE A 99 -0.30 9.01 -1.64
CA ILE A 99 0.92 8.27 -1.35
C ILE A 99 1.35 7.53 -2.61
N GLU A 100 2.60 7.73 -3.03
CA GLU A 100 3.17 7.02 -4.16
C GLU A 100 4.33 6.17 -3.68
N VAL A 101 4.33 4.89 -4.08
CA VAL A 101 5.43 3.96 -3.82
C VAL A 101 5.99 3.55 -5.18
N LYS A 102 7.20 3.96 -5.46
CA LYS A 102 7.86 3.73 -6.76
C LYS A 102 9.10 2.88 -6.59
N ASP A 103 9.15 1.77 -7.29
CA ASP A 103 10.36 0.97 -7.44
C ASP A 103 10.90 1.10 -8.87
N TYR A 104 12.17 0.76 -9.03
CA TYR A 104 12.88 0.82 -10.31
C TYR A 104 13.33 -0.59 -10.69
N GLY A 105 12.36 -1.50 -10.72
CA GLY A 105 12.59 -2.93 -10.91
C GLY A 105 12.10 -3.48 -12.23
N ILE A 106 11.62 -4.70 -12.16
CA ILE A 106 11.24 -5.47 -13.35
C ILE A 106 9.99 -4.94 -14.07
N GLY A 107 9.16 -4.15 -13.37
CA GLY A 107 7.90 -3.68 -13.93
C GLY A 107 6.86 -4.79 -14.08
N ILE A 108 5.69 -4.40 -14.59
CA ILE A 108 4.56 -5.31 -14.80
C ILE A 108 4.10 -5.14 -16.25
N PRO A 109 3.92 -6.23 -17.01
CA PRO A 109 3.37 -6.12 -18.36
C PRO A 109 2.03 -5.39 -18.37
N GLU A 110 1.84 -4.48 -19.32
CA GLU A 110 0.65 -3.63 -19.40
C GLU A 110 -0.65 -4.43 -19.40
N GLU A 111 -0.69 -5.52 -20.15
CA GLU A 111 -1.88 -6.38 -20.26
C GLU A 111 -2.21 -7.10 -18.95
N GLU A 112 -1.29 -7.14 -17.99
CA GLU A 112 -1.50 -7.81 -16.71
C GLU A 112 -1.83 -6.83 -15.57
N ILE A 113 -1.65 -5.52 -15.77
CA ILE A 113 -1.87 -4.52 -14.71
C ILE A 113 -3.28 -4.60 -14.15
N GLN A 114 -4.29 -4.77 -15.00
CA GLN A 114 -5.69 -4.84 -14.57
C GLN A 114 -6.01 -6.04 -13.67
N HIS A 115 -5.16 -7.06 -13.68
CA HIS A 115 -5.36 -8.28 -12.89
C HIS A 115 -4.57 -8.31 -11.59
N ILE A 116 -3.66 -7.37 -11.39
CA ILE A 116 -2.67 -7.41 -10.30
C ILE A 116 -3.29 -7.36 -8.90
N PHE A 117 -4.51 -6.85 -8.78
CA PHE A 117 -5.22 -6.75 -7.50
C PHE A 117 -6.09 -7.97 -7.19
N HIS A 118 -6.15 -8.96 -8.09
CA HIS A 118 -6.85 -10.20 -7.80
C HIS A 118 -6.04 -11.05 -6.82
N SER A 119 -6.72 -11.68 -5.86
CA SER A 119 -6.07 -12.57 -4.89
C SER A 119 -5.34 -13.69 -5.62
N PHE A 120 -4.12 -13.97 -5.16
CA PHE A 120 -3.24 -14.99 -5.70
C PHE A 120 -2.75 -14.74 -7.13
N TYR A 121 -3.15 -13.62 -7.76
CA TYR A 121 -2.61 -13.27 -9.06
C TYR A 121 -1.14 -12.87 -8.94
N ARG A 122 -0.34 -13.34 -9.89
CA ARG A 122 1.07 -12.96 -10.03
C ARG A 122 1.35 -12.67 -11.50
N ALA A 123 2.03 -11.56 -11.78
CA ALA A 123 2.43 -11.22 -13.13
C ALA A 123 3.39 -12.31 -13.67
N SER A 124 3.37 -12.54 -14.98
CA SER A 124 4.15 -13.61 -15.61
C SER A 124 5.66 -13.47 -15.38
N ASN A 125 6.17 -12.25 -15.28
CA ASN A 125 7.59 -11.98 -15.05
C ASN A 125 8.01 -12.07 -13.58
N THR A 126 7.10 -12.41 -12.66
CA THR A 126 7.39 -12.48 -11.23
C THR A 126 7.42 -13.90 -10.67
N ARG A 127 7.25 -14.91 -11.50
CA ARG A 127 7.15 -16.31 -11.06
C ARG A 127 8.39 -16.84 -10.35
N GLU A 128 9.54 -16.23 -10.61
CA GLU A 128 10.81 -16.59 -9.96
C GLU A 128 10.93 -16.03 -8.55
N TYR A 129 10.05 -15.12 -8.16
CA TYR A 129 10.07 -14.46 -6.86
C TYR A 129 9.10 -15.14 -5.90
N ALA A 130 9.46 -15.19 -4.62
CA ALA A 130 8.59 -15.72 -3.58
C ALA A 130 7.35 -14.86 -3.39
N GLY A 131 6.24 -15.46 -2.96
CA GLY A 131 5.01 -14.74 -2.66
C GLY A 131 3.79 -15.47 -3.20
N GLN A 132 2.63 -15.12 -2.68
CA GLN A 132 1.36 -15.78 -3.00
C GLN A 132 0.41 -14.93 -3.85
N GLY A 133 0.80 -13.68 -4.19
CA GLY A 133 -0.03 -12.79 -4.99
C GLY A 133 -1.23 -12.22 -4.24
N ILE A 134 -1.21 -12.18 -2.91
CA ILE A 134 -2.32 -11.64 -2.10
C ILE A 134 -2.03 -10.26 -1.50
N GLY A 135 -0.77 -9.79 -1.56
CA GLY A 135 -0.37 -8.54 -0.93
C GLY A 135 -1.10 -7.32 -1.45
N LEU A 136 -1.13 -7.14 -2.77
CA LEU A 136 -1.78 -5.97 -3.38
C LEU A 136 -3.31 -6.05 -3.28
N SER A 137 -3.90 -7.24 -3.38
CA SER A 137 -5.35 -7.40 -3.22
C SER A 137 -5.80 -7.02 -1.82
N LEU A 138 -5.04 -7.38 -0.79
CA LEU A 138 -5.34 -6.99 0.59
C LEU A 138 -5.18 -5.48 0.78
N SER A 139 -4.11 -4.90 0.24
CA SER A 139 -3.91 -3.45 0.33
C SER A 139 -5.05 -2.68 -0.33
N MET A 140 -5.50 -3.11 -1.51
CA MET A 140 -6.65 -2.50 -2.19
C MET A 140 -7.91 -2.61 -1.33
N LYS A 141 -8.15 -3.75 -0.71
CA LYS A 141 -9.31 -3.98 0.15
C LYS A 141 -9.29 -3.03 1.35
N ILE A 142 -8.16 -2.93 2.04
CA ILE A 142 -8.00 -2.05 3.19
C ILE A 142 -8.19 -0.58 2.79
N VAL A 143 -7.50 -0.15 1.73
CA VAL A 143 -7.62 1.23 1.23
C VAL A 143 -9.07 1.56 0.89
N SER A 144 -9.77 0.63 0.22
CA SER A 144 -11.19 0.82 -0.15
C SER A 144 -12.10 0.93 1.06
N VAL A 145 -11.87 0.13 2.10
CA VAL A 145 -12.66 0.18 3.36
C VAL A 145 -12.59 1.59 3.97
N TYR A 146 -11.45 2.26 3.85
CA TYR A 146 -11.25 3.61 4.39
C TYR A 146 -11.46 4.71 3.35
N GLY A 147 -12.24 4.44 2.30
CA GLY A 147 -12.67 5.45 1.34
C GLY A 147 -11.59 5.87 0.34
N GLY A 148 -10.50 5.15 0.28
CA GLY A 148 -9.40 5.46 -0.63
C GLY A 148 -9.47 4.71 -1.94
N LYS A 149 -8.54 5.05 -2.81
CA LYS A 149 -8.36 4.41 -4.13
C LYS A 149 -6.90 4.02 -4.29
N ILE A 150 -6.66 2.97 -5.06
CA ILE A 150 -5.32 2.51 -5.39
C ILE A 150 -5.21 2.33 -6.90
N ALA A 151 -4.10 2.77 -7.46
CA ALA A 151 -3.81 2.66 -8.88
C ALA A 151 -2.37 2.23 -9.09
N ILE A 152 -2.11 1.56 -10.21
CA ILE A 152 -0.77 1.12 -10.60
C ILE A 152 -0.43 1.67 -11.97
N GLU A 153 0.80 2.17 -12.09
CA GLU A 153 1.44 2.52 -13.34
C GLU A 153 2.76 1.78 -13.41
N SER A 154 3.06 1.14 -14.52
CA SER A 154 4.29 0.36 -14.62
C SER A 154 4.79 0.29 -16.05
N GLN A 155 6.11 0.14 -16.20
CA GLN A 155 6.78 -0.12 -17.45
C GLN A 155 7.80 -1.23 -17.23
N VAL A 156 7.69 -2.29 -18.03
CA VAL A 156 8.59 -3.45 -17.91
C VAL A 156 10.05 -3.02 -18.00
N GLU A 157 10.88 -3.57 -17.14
CA GLU A 157 12.32 -3.28 -17.01
C GLU A 157 12.65 -1.83 -16.66
N SER A 158 11.67 -1.06 -16.21
CA SER A 158 11.87 0.35 -15.86
C SER A 158 11.41 0.69 -14.46
N TYR A 159 10.10 0.59 -14.20
CA TYR A 159 9.55 0.96 -12.88
C TYR A 159 8.16 0.39 -12.65
N THR A 160 7.74 0.39 -11.39
CA THR A 160 6.34 0.24 -10.97
C THR A 160 6.03 1.32 -9.92
N LYS A 161 4.93 2.01 -10.11
CA LYS A 161 4.45 3.04 -9.18
C LYS A 161 3.04 2.70 -8.72
N VAL A 162 2.87 2.53 -7.42
CA VAL A 162 1.57 2.32 -6.78
C VAL A 162 1.16 3.63 -6.15
N THR A 163 -0.03 4.12 -6.49
CA THR A 163 -0.58 5.37 -5.96
C THR A 163 -1.81 5.07 -5.12
N MET A 164 -1.81 5.53 -3.87
CA MET A 164 -2.93 5.41 -2.95
C MET A 164 -3.43 6.82 -2.61
N THR A 165 -4.72 7.07 -2.84
CA THR A 165 -5.34 8.36 -2.55
C THR A 165 -6.40 8.16 -1.47
N PHE A 166 -6.36 9.00 -0.44
CA PHE A 166 -7.27 8.88 0.70
C PHE A 166 -8.19 10.07 0.81
N THR A 167 -9.40 9.83 1.34
CA THR A 167 -10.31 10.91 1.73
C THR A 167 -9.79 11.52 3.03
N PRO A 168 -9.69 12.86 3.12
CA PRO A 168 -9.24 13.51 4.36
C PRO A 168 -10.14 13.20 5.55
N ALA A 169 -9.56 13.23 6.75
CA ALA A 169 -10.33 13.07 7.98
C ALA A 169 -11.40 14.19 8.08
N GLY A 170 -12.62 13.82 8.45
CA GLY A 170 -13.74 14.74 8.56
C GLY A 170 -14.60 14.85 7.31
N GLU A 171 -14.18 14.30 6.18
CA GLU A 171 -14.96 14.25 4.93
C GLU A 171 -15.62 12.89 4.70
N LEU A 172 -15.34 11.92 5.55
CA LEU A 172 -15.99 10.61 5.53
C LEU A 172 -17.26 10.67 6.38
N GLU A 173 -18.39 10.51 5.75
CA GLU A 173 -19.68 10.38 6.43
C GLU A 173 -20.21 8.95 6.33
#